data_0239aaf2720e6117add26197045cde73
#
_entry.id   0239aaf2720e6117add26197045cde73
#
_cell.length_a   1.000
_cell.length_b   1.000
_cell.length_c   1.000
_cell.angle_alpha   90.00
_cell.angle_beta   90.00
_cell.angle_gamma   90.00
#
_symmetry.space_group_name_H-M   'P 1'
#
loop_
_entity.id
_entity.type
_entity.pdbx_description
1 polymer ?
#
loop_
_entity_poly.entity_id
_entity_poly.type
_entity_poly.pdbx_seq_one_letter_code
_entity_poly.pdbx_strand_id
1 'polypeptide(L)'
;MQELHISVRNLVEFIFRGGDIDNRAGKLASAEAMMEGSRIHRKIQKSMDASYQAEVPLKIEWKANDYILVVEGRADGIAYGKFQPDLPAATESVLQPEKEFAAEIPPEEEISFIDEIKGVYRNVAAMEQPVYVHKAQAMCYAYIYAKQNRLERIGVQMTYCNLDTEEIRYFREI
;
A
#
# COMPACT_ATOMS: atom_id res chain seq x y z
N MET A 1 22.81 2.37 23.91
CA MET A 1 21.72 1.53 23.38
C MET A 1 21.94 1.43 21.88
N GLN A 2 21.98 0.23 21.34
CA GLN A 2 22.25 0.02 19.91
C GLN A 2 20.99 0.32 19.09
N GLU A 3 21.09 1.01 17.97
CA GLU A 3 19.99 1.20 17.03
C GLU A 3 20.06 0.16 15.92
N LEU A 4 18.91 -0.45 15.64
CA LEU A 4 18.70 -1.40 14.55
C LEU A 4 17.71 -0.78 13.55
N HIS A 5 18.18 -0.51 12.35
CA HIS A 5 17.39 0.11 11.29
C HIS A 5 16.88 -0.92 10.29
N ILE A 6 15.60 -0.85 9.96
CA ILE A 6 14.99 -1.64 8.89
C ILE A 6 14.03 -0.76 8.08
N SER A 7 14.06 -0.90 6.76
CA SER A 7 13.05 -0.23 5.93
C SER A 7 11.71 -0.96 6.02
N VAL A 8 10.60 -0.21 5.89
CA VAL A 8 9.25 -0.79 5.80
C VAL A 8 9.21 -1.88 4.74
N ARG A 9 9.77 -1.63 3.55
CA ARG A 9 9.82 -2.60 2.46
C ARG A 9 10.51 -3.89 2.88
N ASN A 10 11.71 -3.81 3.43
CA ASN A 10 12.45 -5.00 3.85
C ASN A 10 11.75 -5.76 4.97
N LEU A 11 11.08 -5.04 5.89
CA LEU A 11 10.31 -5.63 6.97
C LEU A 11 9.15 -6.47 6.43
N VAL A 12 8.32 -5.90 5.54
CA VAL A 12 7.17 -6.63 4.98
C VAL A 12 7.60 -7.77 4.06
N GLU A 13 8.64 -7.58 3.24
CA GLU A 13 9.19 -8.63 2.40
C GLU A 13 9.75 -9.79 3.23
N PHE A 14 10.36 -9.51 4.38
CA PHE A 14 10.87 -10.54 5.30
C PHE A 14 9.74 -11.32 5.98
N ILE A 15 8.72 -10.63 6.50
CA ILE A 15 7.61 -11.24 7.24
C ILE A 15 6.71 -12.07 6.31
N PHE A 16 6.44 -11.56 5.11
CA PHE A 16 5.51 -12.18 4.16
C PHE A 16 6.20 -12.96 3.04
N ARG A 17 7.45 -13.31 3.23
CA ARG A 17 8.16 -14.24 2.36
C ARG A 17 7.52 -15.62 2.48
N GLY A 18 6.46 -15.84 1.71
CA GLY A 18 5.80 -17.13 1.57
C GLY A 18 6.41 -17.90 0.41
N GLY A 19 6.83 -19.13 0.66
CA GLY A 19 7.37 -20.04 -0.36
C GLY A 19 8.85 -20.36 -0.18
N ASP A 20 9.23 -21.49 -0.75
CA ASP A 20 10.62 -21.96 -0.83
C ASP A 20 11.52 -20.90 -1.49
N ILE A 21 12.76 -20.80 -1.05
CA ILE A 21 13.73 -19.81 -1.56
C ILE A 21 14.11 -20.18 -3.00
N ASP A 22 13.18 -20.08 -3.92
CA ASP A 22 13.51 -20.15 -5.34
C ASP A 22 13.80 -18.74 -5.88
N ASN A 23 15.04 -18.30 -5.70
CA ASN A 23 15.59 -17.07 -6.26
C ASN A 23 15.64 -17.09 -7.82
N ARG A 24 15.17 -18.15 -8.48
CA ARG A 24 15.23 -18.27 -9.94
C ARG A 24 14.13 -17.49 -10.65
N ALA A 25 13.07 -17.09 -9.96
CA ALA A 25 11.97 -16.28 -10.51
C ALA A 25 12.14 -14.77 -10.32
N GLY A 26 13.10 -14.33 -9.52
CA GLY A 26 13.47 -12.93 -9.40
C GLY A 26 14.30 -12.48 -10.60
N LYS A 27 13.69 -12.30 -11.76
CA LYS A 27 14.30 -11.42 -12.76
C LYS A 27 14.58 -10.10 -12.06
N LEU A 28 15.85 -9.77 -11.89
CA LEU A 28 16.29 -8.39 -11.64
C LEU A 28 15.45 -7.51 -12.57
N ALA A 29 14.58 -6.66 -11.96
CA ALA A 29 13.83 -5.73 -12.77
C ALA A 29 14.84 -5.02 -13.66
N SER A 30 14.65 -5.06 -14.96
CA SER A 30 15.60 -4.43 -15.89
C SER A 30 15.71 -2.95 -15.50
N ALA A 31 16.84 -2.33 -15.74
CA ALA A 31 17.02 -0.89 -15.49
C ALA A 31 15.89 -0.09 -16.15
N GLU A 32 15.42 -0.54 -17.31
CA GLU A 32 14.29 0.03 -18.03
C GLU A 32 12.98 -0.06 -17.25
N ALA A 33 12.66 -1.22 -16.67
CA ALA A 33 11.46 -1.39 -15.82
C ALA A 33 11.49 -0.51 -14.58
N MET A 34 12.67 -0.33 -13.97
CA MET A 34 12.84 0.58 -12.83
C MET A 34 12.66 2.05 -13.23
N MET A 35 13.19 2.46 -14.38
CA MET A 35 13.03 3.81 -14.91
C MET A 35 11.56 4.09 -15.27
N GLU A 36 10.89 3.12 -15.89
CA GLU A 36 9.48 3.25 -16.27
C GLU A 36 8.58 3.32 -15.03
N GLY A 37 8.82 2.47 -14.02
CA GLY A 37 8.15 2.55 -12.73
C GLY A 37 8.30 3.94 -12.10
N SER A 38 9.53 4.48 -12.07
CA SER A 38 9.80 5.82 -11.53
C SER A 38 9.12 6.94 -12.34
N ARG A 39 9.00 6.77 -13.67
CA ARG A 39 8.28 7.70 -14.54
C ARG A 39 6.79 7.74 -14.18
N ILE A 40 6.19 6.56 -14.04
CA ILE A 40 4.76 6.41 -13.71
C ILE A 40 4.46 6.97 -12.33
N HIS A 41 5.27 6.68 -11.31
CA HIS A 41 5.10 7.27 -9.98
C HIS A 41 5.03 8.80 -10.06
N ARG A 42 6.02 9.43 -10.69
CA ARG A 42 6.04 10.89 -10.84
C ARG A 42 4.87 11.43 -11.65
N LYS A 43 4.39 10.70 -12.66
CA LYS A 43 3.23 11.08 -13.46
C LYS A 43 1.96 11.09 -12.61
N ILE A 44 1.71 10.03 -11.86
CA ILE A 44 0.56 9.91 -10.96
C ILE A 44 0.62 10.99 -9.88
N GLN A 45 1.74 11.12 -9.18
CA GLN A 45 1.93 12.13 -8.13
C GLN A 45 1.67 13.55 -8.63
N LYS A 46 2.10 13.89 -9.86
CA LYS A 46 1.87 15.21 -10.48
C LYS A 46 0.43 15.45 -10.92
N SER A 47 -0.37 14.40 -11.11
CA SER A 47 -1.78 14.53 -11.48
C SER A 47 -2.71 14.73 -10.28
N MET A 48 -2.17 14.57 -9.06
CA MET A 48 -2.93 14.73 -7.83
C MET A 48 -3.14 16.20 -7.49
N ASP A 49 -4.14 16.46 -6.66
CA ASP A 49 -4.47 17.82 -6.21
C ASP A 49 -3.51 18.34 -5.12
N ALA A 50 -3.77 19.57 -4.64
CA ALA A 50 -2.92 20.24 -3.67
C ALA A 50 -2.91 19.60 -2.28
N SER A 51 -3.85 18.71 -1.97
CA SER A 51 -3.90 17.97 -0.69
C SER A 51 -2.92 16.79 -0.66
N TYR A 52 -2.38 16.41 -1.81
CA TYR A 52 -1.48 15.26 -1.96
C TYR A 52 -0.02 15.65 -1.71
N GLN A 53 0.60 14.98 -0.75
CA GLN A 53 2.01 15.11 -0.44
C GLN A 53 2.76 13.88 -0.96
N ALA A 54 3.62 14.06 -1.95
CA ALA A 54 4.42 12.98 -2.52
C ALA A 54 5.68 12.71 -1.71
N GLU A 55 6.15 11.46 -1.73
CA GLU A 55 7.46 11.05 -1.20
C GLU A 55 7.65 11.42 0.29
N VAL A 56 6.66 11.13 1.14
CA VAL A 56 6.67 11.53 2.56
C VAL A 56 7.53 10.56 3.38
N PRO A 57 8.62 11.06 4.02
CA PRO A 57 9.43 10.23 4.91
C PRO A 57 8.67 9.93 6.21
N LEU A 58 8.63 8.66 6.58
CA LEU A 58 7.98 8.16 7.80
C LEU A 58 8.95 7.30 8.60
N LYS A 59 8.90 7.41 9.92
CA LYS A 59 9.77 6.70 10.85
C LYS A 59 9.05 6.42 12.16
N ILE A 60 9.25 5.24 12.72
CA ILE A 60 8.79 4.91 14.07
C ILE A 60 9.89 4.15 14.82
N GLU A 61 9.96 4.35 16.13
CA GLU A 61 10.94 3.74 17.01
C GLU A 61 10.26 2.90 18.09
N TRP A 62 10.78 1.70 18.31
CA TRP A 62 10.41 0.87 19.45
C TRP A 62 11.64 0.65 20.34
N LYS A 63 11.50 0.98 21.61
CA LYS A 63 12.53 0.75 22.61
C LYS A 63 12.35 -0.63 23.24
N ALA A 64 13.36 -1.46 23.13
CA ALA A 64 13.53 -2.69 23.90
C ALA A 64 14.59 -2.47 24.99
N ASN A 65 14.87 -3.50 25.81
CA ASN A 65 15.79 -3.36 26.94
C ASN A 65 17.21 -2.93 26.49
N ASP A 66 17.71 -3.52 25.40
CA ASP A 66 19.11 -3.38 24.98
C ASP A 66 19.27 -2.64 23.64
N TYR A 67 18.18 -2.43 22.89
CA TYR A 67 18.24 -1.80 21.57
C TYR A 67 17.00 -0.95 21.28
N ILE A 68 17.13 -0.09 20.27
CA ILE A 68 16.03 0.65 19.66
C ILE A 68 15.83 0.08 18.24
N LEU A 69 14.64 -0.43 17.95
CA LEU A 69 14.28 -0.80 16.59
C LEU A 69 13.71 0.44 15.89
N VAL A 70 14.32 0.81 14.79
CA VAL A 70 13.90 1.92 13.94
C VAL A 70 13.31 1.34 12.66
N VAL A 71 12.02 1.55 12.43
CA VAL A 71 11.37 1.21 11.17
C VAL A 71 11.09 2.49 10.42
N GLU A 72 11.59 2.59 9.19
CA GLU A 72 11.55 3.82 8.42
C GLU A 72 11.33 3.55 6.93
N GLY A 73 10.88 4.56 6.20
CA GLY A 73 10.71 4.50 4.75
C GLY A 73 10.08 5.77 4.23
N ARG A 74 9.62 5.70 3.01
CA ARG A 74 9.00 6.83 2.32
C ARG A 74 7.73 6.34 1.65
N ALA A 75 6.59 6.88 2.08
CA ALA A 75 5.30 6.64 1.44
C ALA A 75 5.28 7.35 0.08
N ASP A 76 4.76 6.69 -0.95
CA ASP A 76 4.66 7.29 -2.29
C ASP A 76 3.77 8.52 -2.27
N GLY A 77 2.69 8.50 -1.48
CA GLY A 77 1.83 9.64 -1.26
C GLY A 77 1.01 9.59 0.02
N ILE A 78 0.66 10.77 0.52
CA ILE A 78 -0.31 10.96 1.59
C ILE A 78 -1.25 12.09 1.18
N ALA A 79 -2.55 11.86 1.26
CA ALA A 79 -3.54 12.86 0.96
C ALA A 79 -4.61 12.96 2.05
N TYR A 80 -5.34 14.07 2.05
CA TYR A 80 -6.56 14.27 2.83
C TYR A 80 -7.69 14.65 1.89
N GLY A 81 -8.82 13.98 2.00
CA GLY A 81 -9.99 14.28 1.17
C GLY A 81 -11.03 13.19 1.21
N LYS A 82 -11.90 13.22 0.24
CA LYS A 82 -12.97 12.25 0.06
C LYS A 82 -12.40 10.88 -0.26
N PHE A 83 -12.73 9.93 0.58
CA PHE A 83 -12.26 8.56 0.47
C PHE A 83 -13.43 7.59 0.65
N GLN A 84 -13.63 6.73 -0.34
CA GLN A 84 -14.62 5.67 -0.29
C GLN A 84 -13.90 4.33 -0.38
N PRO A 85 -13.96 3.49 0.66
CA PRO A 85 -13.37 2.17 0.60
C PRO A 85 -14.12 1.27 -0.39
N ASP A 86 -13.41 0.31 -0.96
CA ASP A 86 -14.02 -0.72 -1.79
C ASP A 86 -14.91 -1.62 -0.92
N LEU A 87 -15.87 -2.28 -1.56
CA LEU A 87 -16.63 -3.34 -0.91
C LEU A 87 -15.66 -4.44 -0.46
N PRO A 88 -15.79 -4.97 0.77
CA PRO A 88 -15.00 -6.11 1.18
C PRO A 88 -15.22 -7.24 0.18
N ALA A 89 -14.14 -7.85 -0.32
CA ALA A 89 -14.23 -9.03 -1.15
C ALA A 89 -15.11 -10.05 -0.41
N ALA A 90 -16.14 -10.58 -1.11
CA ALA A 90 -17.00 -11.59 -0.53
C ALA A 90 -16.11 -12.74 -0.03
N THR A 91 -15.98 -12.84 1.29
CA THR A 91 -15.40 -14.04 1.90
C THR A 91 -16.37 -15.15 1.56
N GLU A 92 -15.94 -16.14 0.76
CA GLU A 92 -16.64 -17.39 0.58
C GLU A 92 -16.76 -18.07 1.96
N SER A 93 -17.72 -17.61 2.77
CA SER A 93 -18.17 -18.40 3.91
C SER A 93 -19.11 -19.47 3.34
N VAL A 94 -18.51 -20.64 3.11
CA VAL A 94 -19.23 -21.87 2.94
C VAL A 94 -20.21 -22.02 4.11
N LEU A 95 -21.51 -22.16 3.78
CA LEU A 95 -22.64 -22.47 4.68
C LEU A 95 -23.43 -21.25 5.23
N GLN A 96 -24.28 -20.65 4.38
CA GLN A 96 -25.69 -20.41 4.64
C GLN A 96 -26.39 -19.73 3.46
N PRO A 97 -27.33 -20.39 2.73
CA PRO A 97 -27.94 -19.83 1.52
C PRO A 97 -29.21 -18.99 1.79
N GLU A 98 -29.35 -18.33 2.91
CA GLU A 98 -30.56 -17.56 3.20
C GLU A 98 -30.27 -16.25 3.94
N LYS A 99 -29.55 -15.33 3.30
CA LYS A 99 -29.72 -13.88 3.45
C LYS A 99 -28.82 -13.21 2.40
N GLU A 100 -29.40 -12.74 1.30
CA GLU A 100 -28.83 -11.68 0.49
C GLU A 100 -28.73 -10.41 1.36
N PHE A 101 -27.66 -10.32 2.15
CA PHE A 101 -27.18 -9.03 2.61
C PHE A 101 -26.57 -8.39 1.37
N ALA A 102 -27.33 -7.53 0.70
CA ALA A 102 -26.72 -6.56 -0.18
C ALA A 102 -25.63 -5.84 0.65
N ALA A 103 -24.36 -6.10 0.34
CA ALA A 103 -23.27 -5.43 1.01
C ALA A 103 -23.48 -3.93 0.78
N GLU A 104 -23.80 -3.18 1.84
CA GLU A 104 -24.00 -1.75 1.74
C GLU A 104 -22.67 -1.13 1.31
N ILE A 105 -22.72 -0.29 0.28
CA ILE A 105 -21.54 0.47 -0.17
C ILE A 105 -21.11 1.35 1.01
N PRO A 106 -19.85 1.20 1.50
CA PRO A 106 -19.38 2.02 2.59
C PRO A 106 -19.50 3.51 2.26
N PRO A 107 -19.88 4.37 3.22
CA PRO A 107 -20.00 5.79 2.97
C PRO A 107 -18.66 6.42 2.59
N GLU A 108 -18.72 7.46 1.74
CA GLU A 108 -17.58 8.33 1.48
C GLU A 108 -17.27 9.15 2.74
N GLU A 109 -16.02 9.19 3.15
CA GLU A 109 -15.56 9.95 4.32
C GLU A 109 -14.43 10.92 3.94
N GLU A 110 -14.33 12.04 4.64
CA GLU A 110 -13.15 12.91 4.53
C GLU A 110 -12.10 12.47 5.54
N ILE A 111 -11.07 11.78 5.08
CA ILE A 111 -9.98 11.25 5.92
C ILE A 111 -8.62 11.43 5.26
N SER A 112 -7.57 11.29 6.06
CA SER A 112 -6.23 11.09 5.52
C SER A 112 -6.09 9.67 5.00
N PHE A 113 -5.34 9.49 3.91
CA PHE A 113 -5.03 8.17 3.38
C PHE A 113 -3.61 8.10 2.82
N ILE A 114 -3.03 6.91 2.91
CA ILE A 114 -1.76 6.55 2.27
C ILE A 114 -2.06 6.07 0.86
N ASP A 115 -1.28 6.51 -0.10
CA ASP A 115 -1.29 6.02 -1.48
C ASP A 115 0.03 5.31 -1.78
N GLU A 116 -0.06 4.01 -2.09
CA GLU A 116 1.08 3.18 -2.49
C GLU A 116 0.96 2.86 -3.97
N ILE A 117 1.90 3.36 -4.78
CA ILE A 117 1.87 3.28 -6.24
C ILE A 117 2.71 2.11 -6.73
N LYS A 118 2.17 1.29 -7.64
CA LYS A 118 2.88 0.16 -8.23
C LYS A 118 2.70 0.12 -9.74
N GLY A 119 3.81 0.28 -10.48
CA GLY A 119 3.87 -0.01 -11.90
C GLY A 119 4.00 -1.51 -12.14
N VAL A 120 3.16 -2.08 -12.99
CA VAL A 120 3.10 -3.52 -13.27
C VAL A 120 2.90 -3.78 -14.77
N TYR A 121 3.42 -4.91 -15.27
CA TYR A 121 3.22 -5.36 -16.66
C TYR A 121 2.07 -6.39 -16.79
N ARG A 122 1.02 -6.24 -15.98
CA ARG A 122 -0.15 -7.13 -16.05
C ARG A 122 -1.42 -6.31 -16.27
N ASN A 123 -2.47 -6.99 -16.76
CA ASN A 123 -3.78 -6.39 -16.88
C ASN A 123 -4.32 -6.01 -15.47
N VAL A 124 -4.33 -4.71 -15.18
CA VAL A 124 -4.76 -4.19 -13.88
C VAL A 124 -6.28 -4.27 -13.72
N ALA A 125 -7.05 -4.19 -14.81
CA ALA A 125 -8.51 -4.31 -14.78
C ALA A 125 -8.96 -5.71 -14.31
N ALA A 126 -8.15 -6.75 -14.60
CA ALA A 126 -8.42 -8.12 -14.17
C ALA A 126 -7.97 -8.43 -12.74
N MET A 127 -7.40 -7.46 -12.03
CA MET A 127 -7.00 -7.67 -10.63
C MET A 127 -8.24 -7.61 -9.72
N GLU A 128 -8.49 -8.69 -8.99
CA GLU A 128 -9.59 -8.77 -8.00
C GLU A 128 -9.18 -8.24 -6.64
N GLN A 129 -7.91 -8.32 -6.30
CA GLN A 129 -7.36 -7.88 -5.02
C GLN A 129 -5.92 -7.37 -5.19
N PRO A 130 -5.45 -6.52 -4.27
CA PRO A 130 -4.07 -6.05 -4.29
C PRO A 130 -3.10 -7.19 -3.93
N VAL A 131 -1.85 -7.05 -4.38
CA VAL A 131 -0.77 -7.95 -3.94
C VAL A 131 -0.54 -7.73 -2.45
N TYR A 132 -0.59 -8.81 -1.69
CA TYR A 132 -0.57 -8.75 -0.22
C TYR A 132 0.63 -7.99 0.36
N VAL A 133 1.82 -8.20 -0.18
CA VAL A 133 3.03 -7.50 0.27
C VAL A 133 2.98 -5.99 0.02
N HIS A 134 2.35 -5.56 -1.07
CA HIS A 134 2.17 -4.14 -1.35
C HIS A 134 1.14 -3.51 -0.39
N LYS A 135 0.04 -4.22 -0.12
CA LYS A 135 -0.95 -3.81 0.87
C LYS A 135 -0.31 -3.69 2.26
N ALA A 136 0.47 -4.69 2.68
CA ALA A 136 1.18 -4.67 3.97
C ALA A 136 2.14 -3.47 4.07
N GLN A 137 2.82 -3.10 3.00
CA GLN A 137 3.68 -1.91 2.94
C GLN A 137 2.87 -0.63 3.19
N ALA A 138 1.76 -0.46 2.47
CA ALA A 138 0.87 0.68 2.64
C ALA A 138 0.27 0.75 4.06
N MET A 139 -0.14 -0.39 4.63
CA MET A 139 -0.63 -0.49 6.01
C MET A 139 0.43 -0.10 7.05
N CYS A 140 1.68 -0.48 6.84
CA CYS A 140 2.78 -0.05 7.71
C CYS A 140 2.94 1.48 7.69
N TYR A 141 2.92 2.10 6.53
CA TYR A 141 2.97 3.57 6.42
C TYR A 141 1.74 4.22 7.05
N ALA A 142 0.54 3.66 6.85
CA ALA A 142 -0.68 4.15 7.47
C ALA A 142 -0.59 4.10 9.00
N TYR A 143 -0.10 3.00 9.56
CA TYR A 143 0.12 2.86 11.00
C TYR A 143 1.09 3.93 11.54
N ILE A 144 2.24 4.11 10.89
CA ILE A 144 3.25 5.10 11.32
C ILE A 144 2.65 6.51 11.28
N TYR A 145 2.02 6.88 10.18
CA TYR A 145 1.42 8.20 10.01
C TYR A 145 0.28 8.45 11.00
N ALA A 146 -0.62 7.48 11.18
CA ALA A 146 -1.71 7.60 12.16
C ALA A 146 -1.18 7.78 13.60
N LYS A 147 -0.14 7.04 13.98
CA LYS A 147 0.51 7.20 15.30
C LYS A 147 1.13 8.57 15.49
N GLN A 148 1.84 9.08 14.48
CA GLN A 148 2.48 10.40 14.53
C GLN A 148 1.47 11.55 14.62
N ASN A 149 0.32 11.40 13.96
CA ASN A 149 -0.72 12.43 13.87
C ASN A 149 -1.92 12.18 14.80
N ARG A 150 -1.90 11.14 15.64
CA ARG A 150 -2.97 10.75 16.57
C ARG A 150 -4.32 10.54 15.88
N LEU A 151 -4.29 9.93 14.70
CA LEU A 151 -5.49 9.60 13.94
C LEU A 151 -6.09 8.29 14.45
N GLU A 152 -7.40 8.26 14.63
CA GLU A 152 -8.14 7.04 14.99
C GLU A 152 -8.43 6.17 13.75
N ARG A 153 -8.55 6.81 12.59
CA ARG A 153 -8.85 6.16 11.31
C ARG A 153 -7.97 6.75 10.21
N ILE A 154 -7.59 5.91 9.27
CA ILE A 154 -6.79 6.29 8.10
C ILE A 154 -7.12 5.36 6.94
N GLY A 155 -7.21 5.91 5.73
CA GLY A 155 -7.40 5.14 4.52
C GLY A 155 -6.08 4.57 3.97
N VAL A 156 -6.18 3.48 3.26
CA VAL A 156 -5.09 2.87 2.50
C VAL A 156 -5.54 2.68 1.07
N GLN A 157 -4.84 3.28 0.13
CA GLN A 157 -5.05 3.12 -1.31
C GLN A 157 -3.83 2.46 -1.93
N MET A 158 -4.03 1.39 -2.69
CA MET A 158 -3.02 0.84 -3.59
C MET A 158 -3.38 1.24 -5.01
N THR A 159 -2.49 1.98 -5.64
CA THR A 159 -2.64 2.48 -7.02
C THR A 159 -1.78 1.65 -7.95
N TYR A 160 -2.39 0.74 -8.71
CA TYR A 160 -1.72 -0.04 -9.74
C TYR A 160 -1.83 0.65 -11.09
N CYS A 161 -0.71 0.78 -11.78
CA CYS A 161 -0.67 1.30 -13.15
C CYS A 161 0.00 0.27 -14.06
N ASN A 162 -0.67 -0.09 -15.17
CA ASN A 162 -0.06 -0.89 -16.21
C ASN A 162 1.01 -0.04 -16.93
N LEU A 163 2.24 -0.56 -17.01
CA LEU A 163 3.37 0.18 -17.59
C LEU A 163 3.30 0.32 -19.12
N ASP A 164 2.53 -0.55 -19.80
CA ASP A 164 2.36 -0.50 -21.25
C ASP A 164 1.17 0.38 -21.67
N THR A 165 0.04 0.25 -20.98
CA THR A 165 -1.23 0.92 -21.34
C THR A 165 -1.53 2.15 -20.52
N GLU A 166 -0.81 2.34 -19.42
CA GLU A 166 -1.07 3.39 -18.39
C GLU A 166 -2.47 3.30 -17.74
N GLU A 167 -3.16 2.18 -17.89
CA GLU A 167 -4.41 1.93 -17.21
C GLU A 167 -4.21 1.84 -15.71
N ILE A 168 -5.11 2.46 -14.92
CA ILE A 168 -5.00 2.54 -13.46
C ILE A 168 -6.14 1.77 -12.80
N ARG A 169 -5.79 1.02 -11.74
CA ARG A 169 -6.72 0.34 -10.83
C ARG A 169 -6.41 0.75 -9.40
N TYR A 170 -7.44 1.13 -8.67
CA TYR A 170 -7.34 1.44 -7.23
C TYR A 170 -7.94 0.32 -6.40
N PHE A 171 -7.33 0.07 -5.23
CA PHE A 171 -7.91 -0.72 -4.14
C PHE A 171 -7.87 0.12 -2.87
N ARG A 172 -9.01 0.27 -2.19
CA ARG A 172 -9.19 1.20 -1.08
C ARG A 172 -9.78 0.51 0.14
N GLU A 173 -9.15 0.71 1.30
CA GLU A 173 -9.57 0.16 2.60
C GLU A 173 -9.39 1.22 3.70
N ILE A 174 -10.10 1.07 4.84
CA ILE A 174 -9.95 1.89 6.05
C ILE A 174 -9.62 0.98 7.23
#